data_20d43d0572e7769a7793e0ead15964a5
#
_entry.id   20d43d0572e7769a7793e0ead15964a5
#
_cell.length_a   1.000
_cell.length_b   1.000
_cell.length_c   1.000
_cell.angle_alpha   90.00
_cell.angle_beta   90.00
_cell.angle_gamma   90.00
#
_symmetry.space_group_name_H-M   'P 1'
#
loop_
_entity.id
_entity.type
_entity.pdbx_description
1 polymer ?
#
loop_
_entity_poly.entity_id
_entity_poly.type
_entity_poly.pdbx_seq_one_letter_code
_entity_poly.pdbx_strand_id
1 'polypeptide(L)'
;MGNKAVKSTKELVKLCVEGLDQLSENGPDEKYIEDVELTIQAIKNILLGKPISQLKKKDKDKVISDEDRKELAFLFTKTTTNDTGLIEKLIVNLKYFGVDCKRNVVSILSHLAKEEDTLKDHVSVNPQIIELLVNCYSDHDYSPETGVCLFTGEILQAFIRSIGDPVVEVILFSGGEKDEHSYMVWNFFNEYVDIPSFDVQTQAFNTLKEIFLTKHPKLGVVVRKSAVKLITEKEEEFFKYFNQMLQSPTFVTCRQSLMLLHQILFDPEKKTYRAMMHYIKRKRNLKIAMNLLRDSSDQIQFEAFHLFKVFVLNPKRSPEVTHILSKPKNIKNLVAFLSTFKDKFKDSHFGSNESGAGYELFQSELKNVIESVKSLEKRDEIAASDRKKSSETGAFGEPIQ
;
A
#
# COMPACT_ATOMS: atom_id res chain seq x y z
N MET A 1 -10.99 51.07 9.97
CA MET A 1 -10.48 49.68 10.07
C MET A 1 -11.05 49.11 11.35
N GLY A 2 -12.15 48.39 11.25
CA GLY A 2 -12.89 47.91 12.41
C GLY A 2 -12.14 46.77 13.13
N ASN A 3 -12.16 46.79 14.46
CA ASN A 3 -11.73 45.69 15.32
C ASN A 3 -12.65 44.50 15.00
N LYS A 4 -12.14 43.53 14.16
CA LYS A 4 -12.78 42.22 14.06
C LYS A 4 -12.56 41.50 15.40
N ALA A 5 -13.63 41.39 16.21
CA ALA A 5 -13.63 40.59 17.42
C ALA A 5 -13.14 39.15 17.08
N VAL A 6 -12.40 38.51 17.99
CA VAL A 6 -12.01 37.12 17.84
C VAL A 6 -13.29 36.28 17.83
N LYS A 7 -13.55 35.59 16.71
CA LYS A 7 -14.73 34.75 16.52
C LYS A 7 -14.68 33.56 17.45
N SER A 8 -15.82 33.13 17.99
CA SER A 8 -15.87 31.86 18.75
C SER A 8 -15.63 30.66 17.85
N THR A 9 -15.25 29.53 18.44
CA THR A 9 -15.06 28.24 17.72
C THR A 9 -16.29 27.87 16.89
N LYS A 10 -17.48 28.03 17.45
CA LYS A 10 -18.77 27.80 16.76
C LYS A 10 -18.96 28.72 15.56
N GLU A 11 -18.63 29.99 15.71
CA GLU A 11 -18.76 30.98 14.64
C GLU A 11 -17.77 30.71 13.50
N LEU A 12 -16.54 30.26 13.81
CA LEU A 12 -15.56 29.87 12.81
C LEU A 12 -16.02 28.65 12.00
N VAL A 13 -16.52 27.62 12.67
CA VAL A 13 -17.05 26.43 11.98
C VAL A 13 -18.26 26.78 11.13
N LYS A 14 -19.19 27.58 11.65
CA LYS A 14 -20.36 28.04 10.91
C LYS A 14 -19.97 28.80 9.63
N LEU A 15 -19.04 29.73 9.72
CA LEU A 15 -18.53 30.47 8.56
C LEU A 15 -17.82 29.60 7.55
N CYS A 16 -17.06 28.59 8.04
CA CYS A 16 -16.42 27.61 7.18
C CYS A 16 -17.47 26.81 6.40
N VAL A 17 -18.48 26.29 7.08
CA VAL A 17 -19.58 25.53 6.45
C VAL A 17 -20.35 26.38 5.44
N GLU A 18 -20.77 27.57 5.81
CA GLU A 18 -21.50 28.50 4.92
C GLU A 18 -20.68 28.85 3.66
N GLY A 19 -19.37 29.09 3.82
CA GLY A 19 -18.50 29.37 2.69
C GLY A 19 -18.30 28.15 1.77
N LEU A 20 -18.16 26.94 2.35
CA LEU A 20 -18.04 25.68 1.59
C LEU A 20 -19.33 25.37 0.82
N ASP A 21 -20.50 25.64 1.41
CA ASP A 21 -21.80 25.48 0.74
C ASP A 21 -21.92 26.42 -0.43
N GLN A 22 -21.55 27.69 -0.27
CA GLN A 22 -21.52 28.66 -1.36
C GLN A 22 -20.62 28.25 -2.52
N LEU A 23 -19.44 27.71 -2.23
CA LEU A 23 -18.53 27.16 -3.26
C LEU A 23 -19.13 25.96 -4.00
N SER A 24 -19.85 25.10 -3.28
CA SER A 24 -20.49 23.92 -3.88
C SER A 24 -21.71 24.29 -4.73
N GLU A 25 -22.50 25.29 -4.33
CA GLU A 25 -23.74 25.72 -5.02
C GLU A 25 -23.48 26.66 -6.20
N ASN A 26 -22.60 27.63 -6.02
CA ASN A 26 -22.38 28.71 -6.96
C ASN A 26 -21.10 28.60 -7.79
N GLY A 27 -20.29 27.61 -7.49
CA GLY A 27 -18.96 27.44 -8.11
C GLY A 27 -17.88 28.34 -7.47
N PRO A 28 -16.65 28.30 -8.02
CA PRO A 28 -15.52 29.01 -7.45
C PRO A 28 -15.63 30.52 -7.65
N ASP A 29 -15.84 31.24 -6.56
CA ASP A 29 -15.71 32.71 -6.48
C ASP A 29 -14.48 33.02 -5.62
N GLU A 30 -13.58 33.83 -6.13
CA GLU A 30 -12.27 34.14 -5.52
C GLU A 30 -12.43 34.72 -4.10
N LYS A 31 -13.44 35.53 -3.86
CA LYS A 31 -13.73 36.13 -2.55
C LYS A 31 -14.15 35.07 -1.53
N TYR A 32 -15.03 34.13 -1.94
CA TYR A 32 -15.47 33.05 -1.05
C TYR A 32 -14.31 32.07 -0.76
N ILE A 33 -13.49 31.79 -1.74
CA ILE A 33 -12.28 30.96 -1.56
C ILE A 33 -11.38 31.62 -0.50
N GLU A 34 -11.04 32.90 -0.65
CA GLU A 34 -10.17 33.63 0.28
C GLU A 34 -10.74 33.65 1.72
N ASP A 35 -12.04 33.93 1.88
CA ASP A 35 -12.69 33.92 3.20
C ASP A 35 -12.68 32.53 3.87
N VAL A 36 -12.88 31.45 3.10
CA VAL A 36 -12.81 30.06 3.59
C VAL A 36 -11.38 29.69 3.96
N GLU A 37 -10.40 30.02 3.13
CA GLU A 37 -8.99 29.75 3.39
C GLU A 37 -8.48 30.43 4.68
N LEU A 38 -8.89 31.69 4.89
CA LEU A 38 -8.60 32.42 6.13
C LEU A 38 -9.24 31.73 7.36
N THR A 39 -10.46 31.24 7.21
CA THR A 39 -11.18 30.53 8.27
C THR A 39 -10.51 29.19 8.59
N ILE A 40 -10.14 28.41 7.58
CA ILE A 40 -9.39 27.15 7.74
C ILE A 40 -8.03 27.40 8.42
N GLN A 41 -7.34 28.46 8.04
CA GLN A 41 -6.07 28.85 8.70
C GLN A 41 -6.26 29.17 10.19
N ALA A 42 -7.37 29.88 10.54
CA ALA A 42 -7.70 30.17 11.93
C ALA A 42 -8.02 28.90 12.74
N ILE A 43 -8.82 28.00 12.16
CA ILE A 43 -9.15 26.69 12.73
C ILE A 43 -7.86 25.88 13.01
N LYS A 44 -6.96 25.79 12.03
CA LYS A 44 -5.68 25.10 12.18
C LYS A 44 -4.86 25.67 13.34
N ASN A 45 -4.76 27.00 13.44
CA ASN A 45 -3.99 27.66 14.50
C ASN A 45 -4.55 27.34 15.90
N ILE A 46 -5.86 27.22 16.03
CA ILE A 46 -6.52 26.82 17.29
C ILE A 46 -6.20 25.35 17.61
N LEU A 47 -6.42 24.44 16.68
CA LEU A 47 -6.25 23.00 16.90
C LEU A 47 -4.79 22.61 17.17
N LEU A 48 -3.85 23.14 16.40
CA LEU A 48 -2.46 22.77 16.49
C LEU A 48 -1.66 23.56 17.53
N GLY A 49 -2.31 24.49 18.26
CA GLY A 49 -1.72 25.20 19.39
C GLY A 49 -0.43 25.93 19.06
N LYS A 50 -0.28 26.48 17.84
CA LYS A 50 0.90 27.27 17.50
C LYS A 50 1.05 28.43 18.48
N PRO A 51 2.24 28.65 19.04
CA PRO A 51 2.44 29.70 20.03
C PRO A 51 2.03 31.05 19.45
N ILE A 52 1.37 31.83 20.27
CA ILE A 52 0.83 33.19 20.09
C ILE A 52 1.87 34.20 19.53
N SER A 53 3.17 33.80 19.40
CA SER A 53 4.25 34.64 18.85
C SER A 53 4.05 35.03 17.37
N GLN A 54 3.14 34.40 16.64
CA GLN A 54 2.78 34.75 15.25
C GLN A 54 1.47 35.51 15.14
N LEU A 55 0.72 35.67 16.21
CA LEU A 55 -0.44 36.54 16.27
C LEU A 55 0.04 37.98 16.49
N LYS A 56 -0.58 38.95 15.78
CA LYS A 56 -0.28 40.37 15.95
C LYS A 56 -0.40 40.76 17.44
N LYS A 57 0.47 41.63 17.92
CA LYS A 57 0.63 42.06 19.33
C LYS A 57 -0.67 42.33 20.13
N LYS A 58 -1.82 42.45 19.47
CA LYS A 58 -3.15 42.70 20.10
C LYS A 58 -3.90 41.42 20.50
N ASP A 59 -3.47 40.25 20.02
CA ASP A 59 -4.20 38.98 20.26
C ASP A 59 -3.45 38.07 21.27
N LYS A 60 -2.44 38.59 21.95
CA LYS A 60 -1.60 37.85 22.91
C LYS A 60 -2.33 37.44 24.21
N ASP A 61 -3.46 38.06 24.49
CA ASP A 61 -4.17 37.87 25.77
C ASP A 61 -5.21 36.75 25.77
N LYS A 62 -5.47 36.09 24.63
CA LYS A 62 -6.37 34.93 24.58
C LYS A 62 -5.53 33.66 24.46
N VAL A 63 -5.27 33.05 25.59
CA VAL A 63 -4.80 31.65 25.66
C VAL A 63 -5.92 30.78 25.11
N ILE A 64 -5.67 30.10 23.99
CA ILE A 64 -6.59 29.09 23.43
C ILE A 64 -6.68 27.97 24.49
N SER A 65 -7.86 27.78 25.05
CA SER A 65 -8.07 26.77 26.08
C SER A 65 -8.12 25.36 25.47
N ASP A 66 -7.85 24.36 26.24
CA ASP A 66 -8.04 22.95 25.81
C ASP A 66 -9.52 22.66 25.58
N GLU A 67 -10.42 23.41 26.21
CA GLU A 67 -11.86 23.36 25.99
C GLU A 67 -12.23 23.85 24.57
N ASP A 68 -11.65 24.95 24.10
CA ASP A 68 -11.87 25.46 22.74
C ASP A 68 -11.41 24.42 21.68
N ARG A 69 -10.30 23.72 21.94
CA ARG A 69 -9.81 22.66 21.03
C ARG A 69 -10.76 21.46 20.98
N LYS A 70 -11.23 20.99 22.13
CA LYS A 70 -12.20 19.89 22.23
C LYS A 70 -13.55 20.25 21.62
N GLU A 71 -14.03 21.47 21.87
CA GLU A 71 -15.25 21.96 21.24
C GLU A 71 -15.11 21.99 19.72
N LEU A 72 -13.98 22.48 19.20
CA LEU A 72 -13.72 22.54 17.78
C LEU A 72 -13.64 21.14 17.16
N ALA A 73 -12.93 20.21 17.80
CA ALA A 73 -12.85 18.81 17.37
C ALA A 73 -14.26 18.16 17.32
N PHE A 74 -15.06 18.37 18.34
CA PHE A 74 -16.45 17.89 18.39
C PHE A 74 -17.30 18.45 17.25
N LEU A 75 -17.13 19.73 16.91
CA LEU A 75 -17.88 20.37 15.82
C LEU A 75 -17.55 19.79 14.44
N PHE A 76 -16.32 19.25 14.24
CA PHE A 76 -15.96 18.54 13.01
C PHE A 76 -16.71 17.21 12.81
N THR A 77 -17.10 16.57 13.91
CA THR A 77 -17.80 15.27 13.89
C THR A 77 -19.30 15.40 13.99
N LYS A 78 -19.80 16.63 14.23
CA LYS A 78 -21.23 16.88 14.36
C LYS A 78 -21.88 16.90 12.98
N THR A 79 -22.51 15.80 12.60
CA THR A 79 -23.40 15.73 11.44
C THR A 79 -24.81 16.13 11.86
N THR A 80 -25.43 17.06 11.17
CA THR A 80 -26.87 17.30 11.29
C THR A 80 -27.61 16.27 10.42
N THR A 81 -28.74 15.79 10.88
CA THR A 81 -29.49 14.65 10.33
C THR A 81 -29.89 14.71 8.85
N ASN A 82 -29.60 15.80 8.16
CA ASN A 82 -29.93 16.02 6.73
C ASN A 82 -28.81 16.74 5.96
N ASP A 83 -27.59 16.83 6.48
CA ASP A 83 -26.52 17.61 5.84
C ASP A 83 -25.20 16.83 5.74
N THR A 84 -24.48 17.06 4.66
CA THR A 84 -23.13 16.56 4.47
C THR A 84 -22.22 17.11 5.56
N GLY A 85 -21.42 16.27 6.21
CA GLY A 85 -20.53 16.68 7.29
C GLY A 85 -19.46 17.67 6.84
N LEU A 86 -18.87 18.40 7.80
CA LEU A 86 -17.81 19.37 7.49
C LEU A 86 -16.59 18.69 6.84
N ILE A 87 -16.29 17.47 7.21
CA ILE A 87 -15.14 16.69 6.65
C ILE A 87 -15.35 16.44 5.15
N GLU A 88 -16.53 15.96 4.77
CA GLU A 88 -16.89 15.69 3.38
C GLU A 88 -16.89 16.99 2.57
N LYS A 89 -17.48 18.08 3.11
CA LYS A 89 -17.46 19.39 2.46
C LYS A 89 -16.04 19.90 2.23
N LEU A 90 -15.12 19.71 3.18
CA LEU A 90 -13.73 20.07 3.01
C LEU A 90 -13.05 19.25 1.91
N ILE A 91 -13.28 17.94 1.88
CA ILE A 91 -12.67 17.04 0.88
C ILE A 91 -13.17 17.40 -0.53
N VAL A 92 -14.48 17.57 -0.71
CA VAL A 92 -15.09 17.91 -2.02
C VAL A 92 -14.59 19.25 -2.55
N ASN A 93 -14.39 20.24 -1.67
CA ASN A 93 -13.97 21.59 -2.04
C ASN A 93 -12.45 21.77 -2.13
N LEU A 94 -11.63 20.73 -1.82
CA LEU A 94 -10.16 20.81 -1.93
C LEU A 94 -9.68 21.29 -3.30
N LYS A 95 -10.40 20.97 -4.37
CA LYS A 95 -10.07 21.37 -5.74
C LYS A 95 -10.01 22.89 -5.94
N TYR A 96 -10.73 23.66 -5.16
CA TYR A 96 -10.80 25.12 -5.26
C TYR A 96 -9.72 25.85 -4.46
N PHE A 97 -9.07 25.17 -3.50
CA PHE A 97 -8.12 25.82 -2.59
C PHE A 97 -6.70 25.90 -3.15
N GLY A 98 -5.97 26.91 -2.72
CA GLY A 98 -4.53 27.00 -2.92
C GLY A 98 -3.75 25.92 -2.15
N VAL A 99 -2.51 25.71 -2.53
CA VAL A 99 -1.62 24.67 -1.95
C VAL A 99 -1.51 24.79 -0.42
N ASP A 100 -1.38 26.00 0.10
CA ASP A 100 -1.23 26.23 1.55
C ASP A 100 -2.51 25.87 2.31
N CYS A 101 -3.67 26.17 1.76
CA CYS A 101 -4.95 25.79 2.34
C CYS A 101 -5.14 24.27 2.31
N LYS A 102 -4.83 23.60 1.19
CA LYS A 102 -4.84 22.13 1.09
C LYS A 102 -3.98 21.49 2.19
N ARG A 103 -2.75 21.98 2.40
CA ARG A 103 -1.87 21.54 3.49
C ARG A 103 -2.46 21.79 4.87
N ASN A 104 -3.21 22.89 5.04
CA ASN A 104 -3.89 23.18 6.29
C ASN A 104 -4.98 22.16 6.59
N VAL A 105 -5.80 21.80 5.58
CA VAL A 105 -6.81 20.76 5.71
C VAL A 105 -6.20 19.40 6.06
N VAL A 106 -5.14 18.98 5.34
CA VAL A 106 -4.38 17.76 5.69
C VAL A 106 -3.91 17.77 7.14
N SER A 107 -3.33 18.90 7.57
CA SER A 107 -2.81 19.04 8.93
C SER A 107 -3.90 18.95 9.99
N ILE A 108 -5.07 19.57 9.74
CA ILE A 108 -6.24 19.52 10.63
C ILE A 108 -6.75 18.09 10.75
N LEU A 109 -7.07 17.45 9.63
CA LEU A 109 -7.68 16.11 9.62
C LEU A 109 -6.71 15.05 10.17
N SER A 110 -5.42 15.17 9.86
CA SER A 110 -4.40 14.26 10.40
C SER A 110 -4.22 14.42 11.92
N HIS A 111 -4.28 15.65 12.43
CA HIS A 111 -4.21 15.91 13.88
C HIS A 111 -5.44 15.36 14.60
N LEU A 112 -6.63 15.65 14.08
CA LEU A 112 -7.89 15.16 14.66
C LEU A 112 -7.95 13.62 14.66
N ALA A 113 -7.52 12.97 13.56
CA ALA A 113 -7.50 11.52 13.48
C ALA A 113 -6.55 10.87 14.49
N LYS A 114 -5.48 11.57 14.87
CA LYS A 114 -4.49 11.05 15.82
C LYS A 114 -4.91 11.27 17.27
N GLU A 115 -5.41 12.46 17.59
CA GLU A 115 -5.60 12.90 18.98
C GLU A 115 -7.06 12.74 19.46
N GLU A 116 -8.06 12.65 18.56
CA GLU A 116 -9.48 12.71 18.91
C GLU A 116 -10.22 11.41 18.58
N ASP A 117 -10.67 10.70 19.61
CA ASP A 117 -11.43 9.47 19.44
C ASP A 117 -12.79 9.70 18.76
N THR A 118 -13.41 10.87 18.98
CA THR A 118 -14.67 11.25 18.32
C THR A 118 -14.57 11.27 16.80
N LEU A 119 -13.42 11.69 16.23
CA LEU A 119 -13.22 11.63 14.78
C LEU A 119 -13.02 10.17 14.32
N LYS A 120 -12.30 9.35 15.09
CA LYS A 120 -12.13 7.93 14.77
C LYS A 120 -13.48 7.21 14.71
N ASP A 121 -14.34 7.46 15.69
CA ASP A 121 -15.68 6.91 15.75
C ASP A 121 -16.53 7.41 14.57
N HIS A 122 -16.48 8.72 14.28
CA HIS A 122 -17.23 9.33 13.18
C HIS A 122 -16.84 8.74 11.82
N VAL A 123 -15.54 8.64 11.51
CA VAL A 123 -15.05 8.07 10.24
C VAL A 123 -15.38 6.57 10.15
N SER A 124 -15.36 5.86 11.27
CA SER A 124 -15.66 4.41 11.29
C SER A 124 -17.12 4.10 10.96
N VAL A 125 -18.05 5.02 11.27
CA VAL A 125 -19.50 4.85 10.99
C VAL A 125 -19.94 5.55 9.70
N ASN A 126 -19.07 6.33 9.07
CA ASN A 126 -19.35 7.07 7.82
C ASN A 126 -18.37 6.64 6.71
N PRO A 127 -18.56 5.46 6.11
CA PRO A 127 -17.66 4.90 5.09
C PRO A 127 -17.55 5.80 3.84
N GLN A 128 -18.57 6.63 3.55
CA GLN A 128 -18.55 7.57 2.42
C GLN A 128 -17.37 8.55 2.46
N ILE A 129 -16.84 8.88 3.63
CA ILE A 129 -15.64 9.72 3.76
C ILE A 129 -14.43 9.02 3.13
N ILE A 130 -14.31 7.72 3.37
CA ILE A 130 -13.21 6.91 2.81
C ILE A 130 -13.39 6.73 1.31
N GLU A 131 -14.63 6.50 0.87
CA GLU A 131 -14.97 6.38 -0.56
C GLU A 131 -14.61 7.67 -1.32
N LEU A 132 -14.95 8.84 -0.77
CA LEU A 132 -14.56 10.13 -1.34
C LEU A 132 -13.03 10.26 -1.49
N LEU A 133 -12.27 9.93 -0.43
CA LEU A 133 -10.81 10.02 -0.46
C LEU A 133 -10.17 9.07 -1.47
N VAL A 134 -10.71 7.86 -1.64
CA VAL A 134 -10.24 6.88 -2.62
C VAL A 134 -10.60 7.29 -4.04
N ASN A 135 -11.83 7.76 -4.27
CA ASN A 135 -12.31 8.13 -5.60
C ASN A 135 -11.60 9.36 -6.18
N CYS A 136 -10.97 10.19 -5.34
CA CYS A 136 -10.16 11.32 -5.82
C CYS A 136 -8.97 10.90 -6.71
N TYR A 137 -8.56 9.62 -6.73
CA TYR A 137 -7.52 9.14 -7.64
C TYR A 137 -8.04 8.93 -9.07
N SER A 138 -9.33 8.65 -9.27
CA SER A 138 -9.95 8.38 -10.59
C SER A 138 -10.78 9.54 -11.12
N ASP A 139 -11.08 10.55 -10.32
CA ASP A 139 -11.91 11.68 -10.72
C ASP A 139 -11.11 12.70 -11.54
N HIS A 140 -11.61 13.04 -12.73
CA HIS A 140 -11.01 14.05 -13.62
C HIS A 140 -10.89 15.44 -13.00
N ASP A 141 -11.82 15.81 -12.11
CA ASP A 141 -11.78 17.09 -11.38
C ASP A 141 -10.62 17.16 -10.36
N TYR A 142 -10.11 16.00 -9.95
CA TYR A 142 -8.98 15.85 -9.03
C TYR A 142 -7.73 15.34 -9.74
N SER A 143 -7.61 15.64 -11.04
CA SER A 143 -6.53 15.15 -11.91
C SER A 143 -5.14 15.33 -11.30
N PRO A 144 -4.16 14.56 -11.75
CA PRO A 144 -2.76 14.74 -11.32
C PRO A 144 -2.24 16.16 -11.54
N GLU A 145 -2.79 16.89 -12.52
CA GLU A 145 -2.42 18.27 -12.85
C GLU A 145 -2.82 19.24 -11.73
N THR A 146 -3.95 19.01 -11.05
CA THR A 146 -4.37 19.82 -9.91
C THR A 146 -3.65 19.46 -8.61
N GLY A 147 -3.00 18.30 -8.57
CA GLY A 147 -2.31 17.77 -7.39
C GLY A 147 -3.20 17.48 -6.19
N VAL A 148 -4.53 17.53 -6.33
CA VAL A 148 -5.47 17.33 -5.22
C VAL A 148 -5.39 15.91 -4.70
N CYS A 149 -5.25 14.91 -5.58
CA CYS A 149 -5.11 13.51 -5.20
C CYS A 149 -3.91 13.24 -4.26
N LEU A 150 -2.87 14.07 -4.28
CA LEU A 150 -1.77 13.97 -3.31
C LEU A 150 -2.22 14.32 -1.89
N PHE A 151 -3.03 15.39 -1.74
CA PHE A 151 -3.52 15.81 -0.43
C PHE A 151 -4.59 14.86 0.13
N THR A 152 -5.51 14.40 -0.72
CA THR A 152 -6.52 13.40 -0.30
C THR A 152 -5.87 12.07 0.07
N GLY A 153 -4.82 11.66 -0.66
CA GLY A 153 -4.03 10.49 -0.32
C GLY A 153 -3.25 10.64 0.99
N GLU A 154 -2.72 11.82 1.32
CA GLU A 154 -2.11 12.09 2.62
C GLU A 154 -3.13 11.98 3.77
N ILE A 155 -4.36 12.49 3.58
CA ILE A 155 -5.45 12.35 4.56
C ILE A 155 -5.80 10.87 4.73
N LEU A 156 -5.97 10.13 3.64
CA LEU A 156 -6.29 8.70 3.67
C LEU A 156 -5.22 7.89 4.42
N GLN A 157 -3.95 8.15 4.14
CA GLN A 157 -2.84 7.52 4.86
C GLN A 157 -2.84 7.88 6.36
N ALA A 158 -3.15 9.14 6.70
CA ALA A 158 -3.26 9.54 8.10
C ALA A 158 -4.39 8.78 8.81
N PHE A 159 -5.54 8.59 8.15
CA PHE A 159 -6.66 7.81 8.69
C PHE A 159 -6.30 6.33 8.83
N ILE A 160 -5.66 5.73 7.84
CA ILE A 160 -5.18 4.33 7.91
C ILE A 160 -4.21 4.14 9.09
N ARG A 161 -3.31 5.09 9.35
CA ARG A 161 -2.34 5.00 10.44
C ARG A 161 -2.95 5.18 11.82
N SER A 162 -3.90 6.10 11.94
CA SER A 162 -4.45 6.54 13.23
C SER A 162 -5.70 5.78 13.63
N ILE A 163 -6.59 5.47 12.70
CA ILE A 163 -7.86 4.76 12.93
C ILE A 163 -7.66 3.25 12.74
N GLY A 164 -6.88 2.87 11.72
CA GLY A 164 -6.49 1.48 11.50
C GLY A 164 -7.52 0.63 10.75
N ASP A 165 -7.79 -0.56 11.27
CA ASP A 165 -8.58 -1.57 10.57
C ASP A 165 -9.99 -1.12 10.14
N PRO A 166 -10.77 -0.28 10.86
CA PRO A 166 -12.06 0.20 10.36
C PRO A 166 -11.97 0.90 9.00
N VAL A 167 -10.98 1.77 8.80
CA VAL A 167 -10.73 2.44 7.51
C VAL A 167 -10.29 1.44 6.44
N VAL A 168 -9.39 0.54 6.82
CA VAL A 168 -8.85 -0.47 5.91
C VAL A 168 -9.94 -1.44 5.45
N GLU A 169 -10.85 -1.85 6.32
CA GLU A 169 -11.96 -2.73 5.97
C GLU A 169 -12.92 -2.10 4.96
N VAL A 170 -13.19 -0.79 5.05
CA VAL A 170 -13.95 -0.09 4.02
C VAL A 170 -13.25 -0.19 2.66
N ILE A 171 -11.94 0.09 2.59
CA ILE A 171 -11.19 0.02 1.33
C ILE A 171 -11.16 -1.41 0.76
N LEU A 172 -10.99 -2.41 1.63
CA LEU A 172 -10.84 -3.80 1.22
C LEU A 172 -12.16 -4.47 0.80
N PHE A 173 -13.30 -4.06 1.39
CA PHE A 173 -14.54 -4.82 1.27
C PHE A 173 -15.75 -3.98 0.81
N SER A 174 -15.65 -2.65 0.69
CA SER A 174 -16.73 -1.84 0.13
C SER A 174 -16.71 -1.85 -1.40
N GLY A 175 -17.87 -1.69 -2.00
CA GLY A 175 -18.08 -1.68 -3.46
C GLY A 175 -18.51 -3.02 -4.04
N GLY A 176 -18.48 -4.13 -3.28
CA GLY A 176 -18.72 -5.49 -3.78
C GLY A 176 -20.16 -5.98 -3.81
N GLU A 177 -21.15 -5.23 -3.33
CA GLU A 177 -22.54 -5.72 -3.25
C GLU A 177 -23.24 -5.89 -4.61
N LYS A 178 -22.80 -5.18 -5.65
CA LYS A 178 -23.40 -5.25 -6.99
C LYS A 178 -22.57 -6.03 -8.01
N ASP A 179 -21.27 -6.17 -7.74
CA ASP A 179 -20.34 -6.85 -8.63
C ASP A 179 -19.19 -7.42 -7.77
N GLU A 180 -19.00 -8.74 -7.73
CA GLU A 180 -17.95 -9.39 -6.93
C GLU A 180 -16.53 -8.88 -7.25
N HIS A 181 -16.40 -8.10 -8.33
CA HIS A 181 -15.14 -7.53 -8.81
C HIS A 181 -14.94 -6.06 -8.47
N SER A 182 -15.83 -5.43 -7.69
CA SER A 182 -15.88 -3.99 -7.46
C SER A 182 -15.31 -3.51 -6.12
N TYR A 183 -14.45 -4.28 -5.45
CA TYR A 183 -13.79 -3.77 -4.24
C TYR A 183 -12.85 -2.61 -4.58
N MET A 184 -12.95 -1.52 -3.83
CA MET A 184 -12.13 -0.31 -4.05
C MET A 184 -10.62 -0.59 -4.05
N VAL A 185 -10.16 -1.57 -3.29
CA VAL A 185 -8.76 -1.95 -3.25
C VAL A 185 -8.20 -2.35 -4.61
N TRP A 186 -9.02 -2.92 -5.50
CA TRP A 186 -8.56 -3.36 -6.81
C TRP A 186 -8.17 -2.21 -7.73
N ASN A 187 -8.75 -1.01 -7.52
CA ASN A 187 -8.37 0.19 -8.27
C ASN A 187 -6.91 0.58 -7.97
N PHE A 188 -6.43 0.35 -6.74
CA PHE A 188 -5.01 0.53 -6.42
C PHE A 188 -4.11 -0.42 -7.22
N PHE A 189 -4.55 -1.64 -7.50
CA PHE A 189 -3.75 -2.60 -8.26
C PHE A 189 -3.77 -2.37 -9.77
N ASN A 190 -4.87 -1.85 -10.31
CA ASN A 190 -5.10 -1.76 -11.76
C ASN A 190 -4.88 -0.37 -12.33
N GLU A 191 -5.22 0.68 -11.58
CA GLU A 191 -5.32 2.03 -12.09
C GLU A 191 -4.35 2.98 -11.38
N TYR A 192 -4.42 3.07 -10.05
CA TYR A 192 -3.75 4.15 -9.32
C TYR A 192 -2.23 4.00 -9.28
N VAL A 193 -1.71 2.78 -9.31
CA VAL A 193 -0.26 2.50 -9.36
C VAL A 193 0.35 2.68 -10.76
N ASP A 194 -0.46 2.91 -11.79
CA ASP A 194 -0.01 3.13 -13.17
C ASP A 194 -0.40 4.52 -13.70
N ILE A 195 -0.88 5.43 -12.85
CA ILE A 195 -1.15 6.83 -13.20
C ILE A 195 0.14 7.49 -13.72
N PRO A 196 0.09 8.27 -14.83
CA PRO A 196 1.29 8.84 -15.47
C PRO A 196 2.10 9.83 -14.60
N SER A 197 1.58 10.28 -13.45
CA SER A 197 2.30 11.15 -12.52
C SER A 197 3.13 10.34 -11.52
N PHE A 198 4.44 10.56 -11.50
CA PHE A 198 5.36 9.87 -10.59
C PHE A 198 5.01 10.07 -9.11
N ASP A 199 4.62 11.28 -8.72
CA ASP A 199 4.29 11.59 -7.32
C ASP A 199 3.00 10.89 -6.91
N VAL A 200 1.97 10.90 -7.75
CA VAL A 200 0.68 10.23 -7.50
C VAL A 200 0.87 8.71 -7.46
N GLN A 201 1.63 8.16 -8.42
CA GLN A 201 1.97 6.73 -8.44
C GLN A 201 2.68 6.30 -7.17
N THR A 202 3.69 7.07 -6.73
CA THR A 202 4.44 6.79 -5.50
C THR A 202 3.53 6.85 -4.28
N GLN A 203 2.63 7.82 -4.21
CA GLN A 203 1.68 7.94 -3.12
C GLN A 203 0.67 6.79 -3.12
N ALA A 204 0.12 6.42 -4.28
CA ALA A 204 -0.79 5.28 -4.41
C ALA A 204 -0.14 3.98 -3.91
N PHE A 205 1.14 3.73 -4.25
CA PHE A 205 1.91 2.61 -3.71
C PHE A 205 2.12 2.69 -2.20
N ASN A 206 2.41 3.87 -1.66
CA ASN A 206 2.55 4.04 -0.21
C ASN A 206 1.21 3.77 0.49
N THR A 207 0.10 4.22 -0.08
CA THR A 207 -1.24 3.92 0.44
C THR A 207 -1.52 2.42 0.38
N LEU A 208 -1.22 1.76 -0.76
CA LEU A 208 -1.38 0.31 -0.90
C LEU A 208 -0.56 -0.47 0.14
N LYS A 209 0.68 -0.05 0.41
CA LYS A 209 1.50 -0.63 1.49
C LYS A 209 0.82 -0.50 2.85
N GLU A 210 0.27 0.66 3.17
CA GLU A 210 -0.38 0.90 4.47
C GLU A 210 -1.72 0.18 4.61
N ILE A 211 -2.42 -0.10 3.51
CA ILE A 211 -3.61 -0.96 3.49
C ILE A 211 -3.24 -2.40 3.90
N PHE A 212 -2.13 -2.95 3.37
CA PHE A 212 -1.74 -4.33 3.64
C PHE A 212 -0.86 -4.51 4.87
N LEU A 213 -0.06 -3.51 5.22
CA LEU A 213 0.99 -3.61 6.23
C LEU A 213 0.77 -2.65 7.40
N THR A 214 1.22 -3.07 8.57
CA THR A 214 1.22 -2.24 9.78
C THR A 214 2.49 -2.44 10.58
N LYS A 215 2.79 -1.51 11.49
CA LYS A 215 3.93 -1.61 12.40
C LYS A 215 3.55 -2.44 13.63
N HIS A 216 4.36 -3.43 13.96
CA HIS A 216 4.26 -4.21 15.19
C HIS A 216 5.42 -3.83 16.12
N PRO A 217 5.19 -3.58 17.43
CA PRO A 217 6.21 -3.06 18.34
C PRO A 217 7.48 -3.92 18.44
N LYS A 218 7.34 -5.24 18.29
CA LYS A 218 8.46 -6.19 18.45
C LYS A 218 8.95 -6.79 17.13
N LEU A 219 8.09 -6.89 16.12
CA LEU A 219 8.37 -7.63 14.89
C LEU A 219 8.65 -6.73 13.67
N GLY A 220 8.53 -5.42 13.84
CA GLY A 220 8.66 -4.46 12.74
C GLY A 220 7.40 -4.37 11.89
N VAL A 221 7.53 -4.61 10.58
CA VAL A 221 6.39 -4.56 9.65
C VAL A 221 5.73 -5.93 9.55
N VAL A 222 4.40 -5.98 9.71
CA VAL A 222 3.57 -7.20 9.65
C VAL A 222 2.33 -6.96 8.78
N VAL A 223 1.73 -8.04 8.28
CA VAL A 223 0.47 -7.97 7.52
C VAL A 223 -0.72 -7.71 8.45
N ARG A 224 -1.61 -6.80 8.08
CA ARG A 224 -2.85 -6.49 8.82
C ARG A 224 -3.79 -7.68 8.83
N LYS A 225 -4.59 -7.79 9.89
CA LYS A 225 -5.60 -8.87 10.01
C LYS A 225 -6.66 -8.79 8.91
N SER A 226 -7.17 -7.59 8.63
CA SER A 226 -8.13 -7.33 7.56
C SER A 226 -7.56 -7.70 6.18
N ALA A 227 -6.29 -7.40 5.91
CA ALA A 227 -5.61 -7.81 4.68
C ALA A 227 -5.46 -9.34 4.58
N VAL A 228 -5.15 -10.03 5.69
CA VAL A 228 -5.10 -11.51 5.71
C VAL A 228 -6.46 -12.10 5.36
N LYS A 229 -7.57 -11.51 5.85
CA LYS A 229 -8.93 -11.92 5.50
C LYS A 229 -9.16 -11.83 4.00
N LEU A 230 -8.90 -10.67 3.38
CA LEU A 230 -9.02 -10.50 1.92
C LEU A 230 -8.17 -11.52 1.15
N ILE A 231 -6.89 -11.66 1.51
CA ILE A 231 -5.97 -12.60 0.85
C ILE A 231 -6.50 -14.04 0.95
N THR A 232 -7.14 -14.40 2.05
CA THR A 232 -7.67 -15.75 2.27
C THR A 232 -8.96 -15.98 1.48
N GLU A 233 -9.86 -15.00 1.45
CA GLU A 233 -11.17 -15.11 0.81
C GLU A 233 -11.09 -14.93 -0.71
N LYS A 234 -10.19 -14.08 -1.19
CA LYS A 234 -10.03 -13.71 -2.62
C LYS A 234 -8.63 -14.04 -3.16
N GLU A 235 -8.06 -15.17 -2.75
CA GLU A 235 -6.66 -15.54 -3.00
C GLU A 235 -6.30 -15.54 -4.50
N GLU A 236 -7.14 -16.12 -5.34
CA GLU A 236 -6.92 -16.20 -6.79
C GLU A 236 -6.89 -14.82 -7.44
N GLU A 237 -7.84 -13.99 -7.07
CA GLU A 237 -8.00 -12.64 -7.57
C GLU A 237 -6.85 -11.75 -7.09
N PHE A 238 -6.50 -11.84 -5.81
CA PHE A 238 -5.37 -11.13 -5.22
C PHE A 238 -4.07 -11.43 -5.97
N PHE A 239 -3.73 -12.69 -6.18
CA PHE A 239 -2.51 -13.04 -6.91
C PHE A 239 -2.60 -12.77 -8.40
N LYS A 240 -3.79 -12.76 -9.01
CA LYS A 240 -3.97 -12.30 -10.38
C LYS A 240 -3.53 -10.84 -10.53
N TYR A 241 -4.02 -9.95 -9.67
CA TYR A 241 -3.68 -8.53 -9.70
C TYR A 241 -2.20 -8.29 -9.36
N PHE A 242 -1.66 -8.96 -8.34
CA PHE A 242 -0.22 -8.89 -8.06
C PHE A 242 0.64 -9.29 -9.26
N ASN A 243 0.28 -10.38 -9.92
CA ASN A 243 1.00 -10.85 -11.10
C ASN A 243 0.91 -9.88 -12.29
N GLN A 244 -0.14 -9.08 -12.39
CA GLN A 244 -0.24 -8.00 -13.38
C GLN A 244 0.76 -6.88 -13.06
N MET A 245 0.79 -6.39 -11.81
CA MET A 245 1.76 -5.39 -11.37
C MET A 245 3.22 -5.86 -11.52
N LEU A 246 3.53 -7.12 -11.21
CA LEU A 246 4.87 -7.71 -11.40
C LEU A 246 5.31 -7.75 -12.86
N GLN A 247 4.38 -7.70 -13.81
CA GLN A 247 4.62 -7.70 -15.23
C GLN A 247 4.39 -6.32 -15.87
N SER A 248 4.21 -5.28 -15.05
CA SER A 248 4.11 -3.91 -15.52
C SER A 248 5.39 -3.50 -16.25
N PRO A 249 5.30 -2.79 -17.39
CA PRO A 249 6.46 -2.24 -18.08
C PRO A 249 7.13 -1.11 -17.30
N THR A 250 6.44 -0.55 -16.30
CA THR A 250 6.95 0.52 -15.46
C THR A 250 7.88 -0.04 -14.38
N PHE A 251 9.14 0.39 -14.39
CA PHE A 251 10.17 -0.03 -13.42
C PHE A 251 9.70 0.15 -11.96
N VAL A 252 9.08 1.30 -11.65
CA VAL A 252 8.63 1.63 -10.28
C VAL A 252 7.54 0.66 -9.84
N THR A 253 6.51 0.45 -10.67
CA THR A 253 5.40 -0.49 -10.38
C THR A 253 5.93 -1.89 -10.16
N CYS A 254 6.74 -2.41 -11.07
CA CYS A 254 7.31 -3.76 -10.97
C CYS A 254 8.13 -3.94 -9.68
N ARG A 255 9.08 -3.03 -9.42
CA ARG A 255 9.97 -3.12 -8.24
C ARG A 255 9.19 -2.99 -6.92
N GLN A 256 8.33 -1.99 -6.80
CA GLN A 256 7.54 -1.78 -5.58
C GLN A 256 6.59 -2.97 -5.31
N SER A 257 6.03 -3.55 -6.36
CA SER A 257 5.18 -4.73 -6.26
C SER A 257 5.96 -5.97 -5.77
N LEU A 258 7.17 -6.19 -6.27
CA LEU A 258 8.05 -7.25 -5.78
C LEU A 258 8.33 -7.10 -4.27
N MET A 259 8.69 -5.89 -3.84
CA MET A 259 8.99 -5.61 -2.44
C MET A 259 7.75 -5.82 -1.55
N LEU A 260 6.58 -5.36 -2.00
CA LEU A 260 5.33 -5.52 -1.25
C LEU A 260 4.92 -7.00 -1.18
N LEU A 261 4.98 -7.73 -2.31
CA LEU A 261 4.67 -9.16 -2.33
C LEU A 261 5.60 -9.94 -1.40
N HIS A 262 6.89 -9.61 -1.40
CA HIS A 262 7.85 -10.24 -0.48
C HIS A 262 7.44 -10.01 0.98
N GLN A 263 7.11 -8.78 1.37
CA GLN A 263 6.67 -8.46 2.73
C GLN A 263 5.38 -9.20 3.13
N ILE A 264 4.45 -9.37 2.19
CA ILE A 264 3.20 -10.11 2.42
C ILE A 264 3.47 -11.62 2.56
N LEU A 265 4.25 -12.21 1.67
CA LEU A 265 4.52 -13.65 1.69
C LEU A 265 5.39 -14.08 2.88
N PHE A 266 6.27 -13.19 3.36
CA PHE A 266 7.18 -13.44 4.48
C PHE A 266 6.79 -12.71 5.76
N ASP A 267 5.49 -12.57 5.99
CA ASP A 267 4.98 -11.98 7.23
C ASP A 267 5.64 -12.61 8.47
N PRO A 268 6.27 -11.81 9.35
CA PRO A 268 6.93 -12.33 10.54
C PRO A 268 5.99 -13.09 11.49
N GLU A 269 4.71 -12.75 11.51
CA GLU A 269 3.68 -13.46 12.26
C GLU A 269 3.16 -14.73 11.57
N LYS A 270 3.62 -14.99 10.33
CA LYS A 270 3.25 -16.15 9.51
C LYS A 270 1.74 -16.26 9.20
N LYS A 271 0.98 -15.20 9.31
CA LYS A 271 -0.46 -15.17 9.03
C LYS A 271 -0.77 -15.52 7.57
N THR A 272 0.14 -15.16 6.64
CA THR A 272 0.02 -15.39 5.20
C THR A 272 0.73 -16.67 4.72
N TYR A 273 1.19 -17.53 5.62
CA TYR A 273 1.92 -18.76 5.27
C TYR A 273 1.13 -19.65 4.29
N ARG A 274 -0.19 -19.80 4.49
CA ARG A 274 -1.05 -20.57 3.58
C ARG A 274 -1.05 -19.97 2.17
N ALA A 275 -1.23 -18.66 2.06
CA ALA A 275 -1.22 -17.95 0.79
C ALA A 275 0.15 -18.05 0.10
N MET A 276 1.26 -17.92 0.86
CA MET A 276 2.60 -18.17 0.34
C MET A 276 2.71 -19.58 -0.25
N MET A 277 2.25 -20.61 0.47
CA MET A 277 2.31 -21.99 0.01
C MET A 277 1.48 -22.22 -1.27
N HIS A 278 0.34 -21.53 -1.43
CA HIS A 278 -0.43 -21.58 -2.67
C HIS A 278 0.27 -20.86 -3.81
N TYR A 279 0.84 -19.68 -3.55
CA TYR A 279 1.58 -18.91 -4.55
C TYR A 279 2.71 -19.71 -5.19
N ILE A 280 3.55 -20.37 -4.36
CA ILE A 280 4.74 -21.10 -4.83
C ILE A 280 4.43 -22.45 -5.49
N LYS A 281 3.22 -22.98 -5.36
CA LYS A 281 2.80 -24.21 -6.06
C LYS A 281 2.46 -23.96 -7.53
N ARG A 282 2.24 -22.70 -7.95
CA ARG A 282 1.77 -22.38 -9.28
C ARG A 282 2.92 -22.16 -10.25
N LYS A 283 2.96 -22.96 -11.32
CA LYS A 283 3.97 -22.82 -12.40
C LYS A 283 4.00 -21.44 -13.04
N ARG A 284 2.84 -20.74 -13.12
CA ARG A 284 2.74 -19.37 -13.66
C ARG A 284 3.60 -18.40 -12.83
N ASN A 285 3.51 -18.48 -11.50
CA ASN A 285 4.23 -17.60 -10.60
C ASN A 285 5.74 -17.85 -10.63
N LEU A 286 6.16 -19.13 -10.73
CA LEU A 286 7.58 -19.47 -10.97
C LEU A 286 8.10 -18.86 -12.26
N LYS A 287 7.32 -18.93 -13.36
CA LYS A 287 7.75 -18.34 -14.65
C LYS A 287 7.91 -16.83 -14.56
N ILE A 288 7.01 -16.14 -13.85
CA ILE A 288 7.12 -14.69 -13.60
C ILE A 288 8.42 -14.41 -12.83
N ALA A 289 8.68 -15.10 -11.72
CA ALA A 289 9.92 -14.94 -10.96
C ALA A 289 11.17 -15.20 -11.79
N MET A 290 11.17 -16.23 -12.64
CA MET A 290 12.29 -16.55 -13.55
C MET A 290 12.48 -15.50 -14.64
N ASN A 291 11.44 -14.86 -15.12
CA ASN A 291 11.54 -13.77 -16.09
C ASN A 291 12.13 -12.52 -15.42
N LEU A 292 11.63 -12.16 -14.22
CA LEU A 292 12.13 -11.02 -13.44
C LEU A 292 13.60 -11.17 -13.01
N LEU A 293 14.08 -12.39 -12.79
CA LEU A 293 15.51 -12.65 -12.59
C LEU A 293 16.38 -12.23 -13.80
N ARG A 294 15.80 -12.13 -15.00
CA ARG A 294 16.47 -11.73 -16.24
C ARG A 294 16.15 -10.31 -16.66
N ASP A 295 15.52 -9.54 -15.80
CA ASP A 295 15.24 -8.13 -16.07
C ASP A 295 16.52 -7.36 -16.39
N SER A 296 16.41 -6.27 -17.12
CA SER A 296 17.56 -5.40 -17.42
C SER A 296 18.05 -4.63 -16.19
N SER A 297 17.21 -4.47 -15.18
CA SER A 297 17.51 -3.76 -13.94
C SER A 297 18.07 -4.69 -12.86
N ASP A 298 19.25 -4.36 -12.36
CA ASP A 298 19.90 -5.08 -11.25
C ASP A 298 19.04 -5.04 -9.98
N GLN A 299 18.31 -3.97 -9.76
CA GLN A 299 17.43 -3.82 -8.61
C GLN A 299 16.22 -4.78 -8.70
N ILE A 300 15.62 -4.93 -9.89
CA ILE A 300 14.54 -5.90 -10.10
C ILE A 300 15.09 -7.32 -9.96
N GLN A 301 16.25 -7.63 -10.52
CA GLN A 301 16.88 -8.94 -10.41
C GLN A 301 17.14 -9.33 -8.94
N PHE A 302 17.63 -8.38 -8.14
CA PHE A 302 17.88 -8.60 -6.72
C PHE A 302 16.60 -8.93 -5.95
N GLU A 303 15.55 -8.14 -6.12
CA GLU A 303 14.25 -8.41 -5.48
C GLU A 303 13.62 -9.72 -6.00
N ALA A 304 13.74 -9.99 -7.30
CA ALA A 304 13.27 -11.23 -7.91
C ALA A 304 14.01 -12.46 -7.38
N PHE A 305 15.29 -12.35 -7.03
CA PHE A 305 16.03 -13.43 -6.39
C PHE A 305 15.40 -13.81 -5.04
N HIS A 306 14.99 -12.84 -4.24
CA HIS A 306 14.31 -13.11 -2.97
C HIS A 306 12.96 -13.80 -3.15
N LEU A 307 12.23 -13.52 -4.22
CA LEU A 307 11.02 -14.25 -4.57
C LEU A 307 11.34 -15.66 -5.11
N PHE A 308 12.33 -15.79 -6.00
CA PHE A 308 12.70 -17.03 -6.65
C PHE A 308 13.22 -18.09 -5.67
N LYS A 309 14.05 -17.69 -4.67
CA LYS A 309 14.62 -18.61 -3.68
C LYS A 309 13.54 -19.43 -2.95
N VAL A 310 12.31 -18.88 -2.79
CA VAL A 310 11.23 -19.59 -2.10
C VAL A 310 10.73 -20.78 -2.90
N PHE A 311 10.68 -20.67 -4.22
CA PHE A 311 10.33 -21.79 -5.09
C PHE A 311 11.38 -22.89 -5.06
N VAL A 312 12.66 -22.51 -4.96
CA VAL A 312 13.77 -23.46 -4.99
C VAL A 312 13.97 -24.15 -3.65
N LEU A 313 13.93 -23.39 -2.55
CA LEU A 313 14.24 -23.91 -1.21
C LEU A 313 13.07 -24.64 -0.54
N ASN A 314 11.84 -24.45 -1.02
CA ASN A 314 10.67 -25.09 -0.40
C ASN A 314 10.58 -26.57 -0.81
N PRO A 315 10.62 -27.52 0.15
CA PRO A 315 10.49 -28.94 -0.16
C PRO A 315 9.07 -29.35 -0.59
N LYS A 316 8.05 -28.55 -0.29
CA LYS A 316 6.63 -28.81 -0.59
C LYS A 316 6.16 -28.17 -1.90
N ARG A 317 7.06 -27.91 -2.85
CA ARG A 317 6.70 -27.40 -4.19
C ARG A 317 5.87 -28.43 -4.97
N SER A 318 5.05 -27.93 -5.91
CA SER A 318 4.22 -28.82 -6.75
C SER A 318 5.09 -29.63 -7.75
N PRO A 319 4.57 -30.76 -8.26
CA PRO A 319 5.23 -31.51 -9.33
C PRO A 319 5.50 -30.66 -10.58
N GLU A 320 4.57 -29.76 -10.94
CA GLU A 320 4.74 -28.88 -12.11
C GLU A 320 5.89 -27.89 -11.92
N VAL A 321 6.04 -27.31 -10.72
CA VAL A 321 7.15 -26.41 -10.38
C VAL A 321 8.46 -27.19 -10.38
N THR A 322 8.47 -28.39 -9.78
CA THR A 322 9.63 -29.29 -9.78
C THR A 322 10.06 -29.63 -11.19
N HIS A 323 9.12 -30.03 -12.05
CA HIS A 323 9.41 -30.38 -13.45
C HIS A 323 10.04 -29.21 -14.25
N ILE A 324 9.64 -27.96 -13.99
CA ILE A 324 10.26 -26.81 -14.65
C ILE A 324 11.69 -26.61 -14.15
N LEU A 325 11.90 -26.68 -12.84
CA LEU A 325 13.19 -26.44 -12.21
C LEU A 325 14.20 -27.56 -12.53
N SER A 326 13.76 -28.82 -12.64
CA SER A 326 14.61 -29.99 -12.86
C SER A 326 15.02 -30.21 -14.32
N LYS A 327 14.46 -29.46 -15.29
CA LYS A 327 14.92 -29.58 -16.69
C LYS A 327 16.40 -29.28 -16.81
N PRO A 328 17.23 -30.20 -17.40
CA PRO A 328 18.69 -30.03 -17.47
C PRO A 328 19.12 -28.67 -18.05
N LYS A 329 18.44 -28.20 -19.10
CA LYS A 329 18.69 -26.90 -19.70
C LYS A 329 18.42 -25.74 -18.69
N ASN A 330 17.38 -25.84 -17.88
CA ASN A 330 17.04 -24.82 -16.89
C ASN A 330 18.05 -24.84 -15.73
N ILE A 331 18.44 -26.01 -15.25
CA ILE A 331 19.46 -26.15 -14.21
C ILE A 331 20.77 -25.51 -14.66
N LYS A 332 21.27 -25.89 -15.84
CA LYS A 332 22.53 -25.34 -16.39
C LYS A 332 22.45 -23.80 -16.51
N ASN A 333 21.38 -23.29 -17.07
CA ASN A 333 21.21 -21.85 -17.26
C ASN A 333 21.05 -21.09 -15.94
N LEU A 334 20.27 -21.63 -15.00
CA LEU A 334 20.07 -21.01 -13.68
C LEU A 334 21.36 -21.00 -12.87
N VAL A 335 22.09 -22.10 -12.82
CA VAL A 335 23.37 -22.17 -12.10
C VAL A 335 24.37 -21.18 -12.68
N ALA A 336 24.53 -21.15 -14.01
CA ALA A 336 25.46 -20.24 -14.66
C ALA A 336 25.08 -18.78 -14.37
N PHE A 337 23.80 -18.46 -14.49
CA PHE A 337 23.29 -17.09 -14.28
C PHE A 337 23.38 -16.65 -12.82
N LEU A 338 22.92 -17.47 -11.87
CA LEU A 338 22.98 -17.14 -10.44
C LEU A 338 24.43 -17.01 -9.94
N SER A 339 25.37 -17.74 -10.54
CA SER A 339 26.78 -17.60 -10.17
C SER A 339 27.35 -16.20 -10.45
N THR A 340 26.77 -15.45 -11.39
CA THR A 340 27.16 -14.05 -11.66
C THR A 340 26.70 -13.06 -10.59
N PHE A 341 25.70 -13.43 -9.79
CA PHE A 341 25.10 -12.52 -8.80
C PHE A 341 26.04 -12.17 -7.64
N LYS A 342 27.00 -13.06 -7.36
CA LYS A 342 27.98 -12.83 -6.29
C LYS A 342 28.72 -11.51 -6.45
N ASP A 343 29.29 -11.29 -7.63
CA ASP A 343 30.10 -10.10 -7.89
C ASP A 343 29.22 -8.92 -8.30
N LYS A 344 28.12 -9.19 -9.03
CA LYS A 344 27.20 -8.20 -9.55
C LYS A 344 26.55 -7.32 -8.47
N PHE A 345 26.09 -7.92 -7.37
CA PHE A 345 25.36 -7.21 -6.32
C PHE A 345 26.23 -6.69 -5.19
N LYS A 346 27.53 -7.03 -5.18
CA LYS A 346 28.46 -6.58 -4.13
C LYS A 346 28.46 -5.05 -4.00
N ASP A 347 28.73 -4.37 -5.09
CA ASP A 347 28.90 -2.91 -5.07
C ASP A 347 27.55 -2.15 -5.20
N SER A 348 26.60 -2.71 -5.95
CA SER A 348 25.32 -2.05 -6.26
C SER A 348 24.31 -2.06 -5.10
N HIS A 349 24.37 -3.06 -4.21
CA HIS A 349 23.38 -3.24 -3.12
C HIS A 349 23.98 -3.18 -1.73
N PHE A 350 25.26 -3.55 -1.57
CA PHE A 350 25.89 -3.63 -0.25
C PHE A 350 26.94 -2.54 0.00
N GLY A 351 27.39 -1.85 -1.06
CA GLY A 351 28.38 -0.76 -0.95
C GLY A 351 29.74 -1.20 -0.48
N SER A 352 30.78 -0.40 -0.76
CA SER A 352 32.16 -0.70 -0.37
C SER A 352 32.42 -0.60 1.14
N ASN A 353 31.56 0.07 1.90
CA ASN A 353 31.71 0.30 3.35
C ASN A 353 30.81 -0.58 4.23
N GLU A 354 29.85 -1.29 3.67
CA GLU A 354 29.03 -2.26 4.39
C GLU A 354 29.55 -3.69 4.18
N SER A 355 30.84 -3.86 4.45
CA SER A 355 31.42 -5.20 4.56
C SER A 355 30.88 -5.87 5.81
N GLY A 356 29.86 -6.69 5.67
CA GLY A 356 29.42 -7.35 6.85
C GLY A 356 28.28 -8.34 6.63
N ALA A 357 27.45 -8.43 7.65
CA ALA A 357 26.44 -9.47 7.82
C ALA A 357 25.43 -9.56 6.67
N GLY A 358 25.07 -8.45 6.02
CA GLY A 358 24.08 -8.45 4.93
C GLY A 358 24.59 -9.16 3.67
N TYR A 359 25.81 -8.85 3.25
CA TYR A 359 26.41 -9.47 2.07
C TYR A 359 26.78 -10.94 2.31
N GLU A 360 27.31 -11.26 3.49
CA GLU A 360 27.58 -12.65 3.88
C GLU A 360 26.32 -13.51 3.91
N LEU A 361 25.22 -12.94 4.45
CA LEU A 361 23.93 -13.61 4.43
C LEU A 361 23.45 -13.85 3.00
N PHE A 362 23.51 -12.84 2.13
CA PHE A 362 23.15 -12.97 0.72
C PHE A 362 23.99 -14.06 0.03
N GLN A 363 25.31 -14.07 0.24
CA GLN A 363 26.18 -15.10 -0.34
C GLN A 363 25.80 -16.50 0.13
N SER A 364 25.51 -16.66 1.42
CA SER A 364 25.07 -17.95 1.98
C SER A 364 23.74 -18.39 1.35
N GLU A 365 22.77 -17.48 1.23
CA GLU A 365 21.50 -17.76 0.57
C GLU A 365 21.68 -18.14 -0.91
N LEU A 366 22.50 -17.38 -1.64
CA LEU A 366 22.82 -17.64 -3.05
C LEU A 366 23.44 -19.01 -3.24
N LYS A 367 24.42 -19.37 -2.39
CA LYS A 367 25.06 -20.71 -2.38
C LYS A 367 24.01 -21.80 -2.15
N ASN A 368 23.15 -21.66 -1.15
CA ASN A 368 22.10 -22.62 -0.83
C ASN A 368 21.11 -22.79 -2.00
N VAL A 369 20.74 -21.72 -2.69
CA VAL A 369 19.86 -21.77 -3.86
C VAL A 369 20.53 -22.50 -5.00
N ILE A 370 21.80 -22.19 -5.31
CA ILE A 370 22.57 -22.87 -6.37
C ILE A 370 22.71 -24.36 -6.08
N GLU A 371 23.05 -24.73 -4.85
CA GLU A 371 23.20 -26.17 -4.44
C GLU A 371 21.86 -26.89 -4.53
N SER A 372 20.75 -26.22 -4.11
CA SER A 372 19.42 -26.81 -4.24
C SER A 372 19.01 -27.03 -5.69
N VAL A 373 19.32 -26.08 -6.60
CA VAL A 373 19.06 -26.26 -8.04
C VAL A 373 19.85 -27.42 -8.60
N LYS A 374 21.16 -27.55 -8.27
CA LYS A 374 22.01 -28.67 -8.70
C LYS A 374 21.51 -30.04 -8.18
N SER A 375 20.96 -30.07 -6.97
CA SER A 375 20.45 -31.32 -6.37
C SER A 375 19.19 -31.85 -7.09
N LEU A 376 18.49 -31.03 -7.86
CA LEU A 376 17.33 -31.46 -8.63
C LEU A 376 17.69 -32.36 -9.80
N GLU A 377 18.87 -32.18 -10.41
CA GLU A 377 19.36 -33.04 -11.48
C GLU A 377 19.53 -34.49 -11.03
N LYS A 378 20.18 -34.70 -9.87
CA LYS A 378 20.38 -36.02 -9.29
C LYS A 378 19.10 -36.77 -8.94
N ARG A 379 18.06 -36.02 -8.52
CA ARG A 379 16.77 -36.65 -8.17
C ARG A 379 15.99 -37.11 -9.39
N ASP A 380 16.04 -36.38 -10.50
CA ASP A 380 15.42 -36.81 -11.75
C ASP A 380 16.13 -38.01 -12.39
N GLU A 381 17.46 -38.09 -12.29
CA GLU A 381 18.23 -39.25 -12.75
C GLU A 381 17.89 -40.53 -11.96
N ILE A 382 17.75 -40.38 -10.62
CA ILE A 382 17.37 -41.53 -9.76
C ILE A 382 15.93 -41.96 -10.08
N ALA A 383 14.99 -41.01 -10.19
CA ALA A 383 13.60 -41.30 -10.52
C ALA A 383 13.44 -41.91 -11.93
N ALA A 384 14.26 -41.51 -12.89
CA ALA A 384 14.29 -42.07 -14.23
C ALA A 384 14.89 -43.51 -14.24
N SER A 385 15.92 -43.74 -13.42
CA SER A 385 16.51 -45.05 -13.22
C SER A 385 15.55 -46.04 -12.56
N ASP A 386 14.82 -45.60 -11.54
CA ASP A 386 13.82 -46.44 -10.85
C ASP A 386 12.63 -46.77 -11.73
N ARG A 387 12.20 -45.85 -12.59
CA ARG A 387 11.16 -46.13 -13.61
C ARG A 387 11.61 -47.12 -14.67
N LYS A 388 12.87 -47.06 -15.10
CA LYS A 388 13.44 -48.07 -16.01
C LYS A 388 13.50 -49.45 -15.36
N LYS A 389 13.96 -49.54 -14.11
CA LYS A 389 13.99 -50.81 -13.38
C LYS A 389 12.62 -51.42 -13.17
N SER A 390 11.61 -50.61 -12.85
CA SER A 390 10.22 -51.12 -12.69
C SER A 390 9.58 -51.49 -14.01
N SER A 391 9.96 -50.95 -15.15
CA SER A 391 9.48 -51.39 -16.47
C SER A 391 10.20 -52.68 -16.97
N GLU A 392 11.41 -52.91 -16.56
CA GLU A 392 12.17 -54.14 -16.88
C GLU A 392 11.75 -55.34 -16.02
N THR A 393 11.34 -55.09 -14.76
CA THR A 393 10.83 -56.15 -13.86
C THR A 393 9.39 -56.56 -14.12
N GLY A 394 8.59 -55.73 -14.86
CA GLY A 394 7.20 -56.03 -15.26
C GLY A 394 7.08 -56.90 -16.54
N ALA A 395 8.19 -57.22 -17.24
CA ALA A 395 8.18 -57.92 -18.51
C ALA A 395 8.38 -59.49 -18.40
N PHE A 396 8.44 -60.01 -17.19
CA PHE A 396 8.51 -61.49 -16.97
C PHE A 396 7.27 -61.96 -16.20
N GLY A 397 6.17 -62.06 -16.90
CA GLY A 397 4.98 -62.80 -16.53
C GLY A 397 4.56 -63.65 -17.71
N GLU A 398 5.18 -64.85 -17.87
CA GLU A 398 4.70 -65.84 -18.83
C GLU A 398 3.30 -66.32 -18.48
N PRO A 399 2.43 -66.59 -19.46
CA PRO A 399 1.15 -67.24 -19.21
C PRO A 399 1.39 -68.72 -18.93
N ILE A 400 1.06 -69.14 -17.72
CA ILE A 400 0.90 -70.58 -17.43
C ILE A 400 -0.42 -70.99 -17.99
N GLN A 401 -0.34 -72.09 -18.76
CA GLN A 401 -1.47 -72.79 -19.44
C GLN A 401 -2.61 -73.19 -18.53
#